data_babc7318028a8e4141af9fb7d12a429f
#
_entry.id   babc7318028a8e4141af9fb7d12a429f
#
_cell.length_a   1.000
_cell.length_b   1.000
_cell.length_c   1.000
_cell.angle_alpha   90.00
_cell.angle_beta   90.00
_cell.angle_gamma   90.00
#
_symmetry.space_group_name_H-M   'P 1'
#
loop_
_entity.id
_entity.type
_entity.pdbx_description
1 polymer ?
#
loop_
_entity_poly.entity_id
_entity_poly.type
_entity_poly.pdbx_seq_one_letter_code
_entity_poly.pdbx_strand_id
1 'polypeptide(L)'
;MVHDMDRFRRKITVTHWFPIVTFCPVNKLPDMIYVELDFQDEFVELYAARKALRKVVQWRTIYMEDAAMVLAEEFPSASEIRVKLAFNRHTVTLKANK
;
A
#
# COMPACT_ATOMS: atom_id res chain seq x y z
N MET A 1 -17.05 13.14 -19.96
CA MET A 1 -16.15 14.02 -19.99
C MET A 1 -14.82 13.46 -20.09
N VAL A 2 -14.13 13.97 -20.85
CA VAL A 2 -12.97 13.47 -21.04
C VAL A 2 -12.04 13.94 -20.07
N HIS A 3 -11.29 13.16 -19.57
CA HIS A 3 -10.37 13.52 -18.84
C HIS A 3 -9.29 13.83 -19.61
N ASP A 4 -9.09 14.83 -19.81
CA ASP A 4 -8.17 15.40 -20.61
C ASP A 4 -6.91 15.54 -19.85
N MET A 5 -6.16 14.52 -19.75
CA MET A 5 -4.91 14.58 -19.10
C MET A 5 -3.96 15.52 -19.79
N ASP A 6 -4.15 15.73 -21.07
CA ASP A 6 -3.31 16.65 -21.79
C ASP A 6 -3.53 18.07 -21.34
N ARG A 7 -4.70 18.37 -20.86
CA ARG A 7 -5.01 19.70 -20.42
C ARG A 7 -4.15 20.11 -19.26
N PHE A 8 -3.89 19.18 -18.35
CA PHE A 8 -3.22 19.54 -17.15
C PHE A 8 -1.73 19.46 -17.29
N ARG A 9 -1.23 18.56 -18.05
CA ARG A 9 0.21 18.37 -18.25
C ARG A 9 0.96 18.27 -16.95
N ARG A 10 0.32 17.83 -15.91
CA ARG A 10 0.93 17.71 -14.62
C ARG A 10 0.88 16.27 -14.18
N LYS A 11 1.90 15.87 -13.44
CA LYS A 11 1.88 14.54 -12.88
C LYS A 11 1.07 14.55 -11.62
N ILE A 12 0.27 13.54 -11.45
CA ILE A 12 -0.58 13.42 -10.29
C ILE A 12 -0.17 12.18 -9.53
N THR A 13 0.05 12.33 -8.22
CA THR A 13 0.30 11.18 -7.36
C THR A 13 -0.94 10.99 -6.50
N VAL A 14 -1.51 9.80 -6.56
CA VAL A 14 -2.65 9.47 -5.72
C VAL A 14 -2.17 8.52 -4.65
N THR A 15 -2.38 8.88 -3.39
CA THR A 15 -1.97 8.03 -2.28
C THR A 15 -3.20 7.49 -1.60
N HIS A 16 -3.29 6.16 -1.52
CA HIS A 16 -4.32 5.51 -0.74
C HIS A 16 -3.74 5.08 0.59
N TRP A 17 -4.49 5.26 1.67
CA TRP A 17 -4.03 4.96 3.02
C TRP A 17 -5.00 3.99 3.66
N PHE A 18 -4.47 2.88 4.20
CA PHE A 18 -5.31 1.85 4.77
C PHE A 18 -4.78 1.35 6.11
N PRO A 19 -5.61 1.34 7.17
CA PRO A 19 -5.21 0.68 8.41
C PRO A 19 -5.49 -0.82 8.30
N ILE A 20 -4.58 -1.64 8.79
CA ILE A 20 -4.69 -3.08 8.72
C ILE A 20 -4.12 -3.71 9.98
N VAL A 21 -4.61 -4.87 10.34
CA VAL A 21 -4.07 -5.64 11.45
C VAL A 21 -3.36 -6.87 10.91
N THR A 22 -2.12 -7.06 11.32
CA THR A 22 -1.38 -8.29 11.04
C THR A 22 -0.86 -8.83 12.37
N PHE A 23 -0.22 -9.99 12.33
CA PHE A 23 0.35 -10.58 13.54
C PHE A 23 1.86 -10.71 13.38
N CYS A 24 2.58 -10.38 14.44
CA CYS A 24 4.04 -10.46 14.44
C CYS A 24 4.48 -11.93 14.43
N PRO A 25 5.36 -12.34 13.52
CA PRO A 25 5.82 -13.73 13.49
C PRO A 25 6.62 -14.12 14.74
N VAL A 26 7.23 -13.17 15.41
CA VAL A 26 8.07 -13.45 16.56
C VAL A 26 7.25 -13.72 17.81
N ASN A 27 6.31 -12.84 18.13
CA ASN A 27 5.54 -12.97 19.39
C ASN A 27 4.07 -13.26 19.19
N LYS A 28 3.60 -13.31 17.94
CA LYS A 28 2.20 -13.61 17.60
C LYS A 28 1.21 -12.58 18.11
N LEU A 29 1.68 -11.42 18.52
CA LEU A 29 0.79 -10.36 18.95
C LEU A 29 0.30 -9.55 17.76
N PRO A 30 -0.89 -8.96 17.85
CA PRO A 30 -1.40 -8.16 16.75
C PRO A 30 -0.63 -6.84 16.61
N ASP A 31 -0.37 -6.46 15.37
CA ASP A 31 0.23 -5.19 15.05
C ASP A 31 -0.74 -4.40 14.21
N MET A 32 -0.99 -3.16 14.62
CA MET A 32 -1.75 -2.25 13.78
C MET A 32 -0.77 -1.58 12.84
N ILE A 33 -0.98 -1.74 11.55
CA ILE A 33 -0.12 -1.10 10.57
C ILE A 33 -0.94 -0.21 9.65
N TYR A 34 -0.27 0.75 9.03
CA TYR A 34 -0.89 1.59 8.01
C TYR A 34 -0.16 1.32 6.71
N VAL A 35 -0.91 1.08 5.66
CA VAL A 35 -0.34 0.84 4.35
C VAL A 35 -0.68 2.04 3.48
N GLU A 36 0.32 2.60 2.82
CA GLU A 36 0.12 3.68 1.86
C GLU A 36 0.58 3.21 0.49
N LEU A 37 -0.28 3.37 -0.50
CA LEU A 37 0.01 2.99 -1.87
C LEU A 37 -0.03 4.25 -2.73
N ASP A 38 1.07 4.52 -3.44
CA ASP A 38 1.13 5.67 -4.32
C ASP A 38 1.01 5.21 -5.76
N PHE A 39 0.15 5.88 -6.51
CA PHE A 39 0.00 5.62 -7.94
C PHE A 39 0.24 6.92 -8.70
N GLN A 40 1.04 6.86 -9.76
CA GLN A 40 1.39 8.02 -10.54
C GLN A 40 0.56 8.04 -11.80
N ASP A 41 -0.16 9.14 -12.01
CA ASP A 41 -0.93 9.35 -13.24
C ASP A 41 -1.90 8.22 -13.56
N GLU A 42 -2.42 7.58 -12.52
CA GLU A 42 -3.30 6.46 -12.70
C GLU A 42 -4.41 6.51 -11.68
N PHE A 43 -5.61 6.18 -12.10
CA PHE A 43 -6.74 6.12 -11.21
C PHE A 43 -6.92 4.69 -10.73
N VAL A 44 -6.92 4.50 -9.43
CA VAL A 44 -7.19 3.20 -8.84
C VAL A 44 -8.35 3.39 -7.89
N GLU A 45 -9.41 2.61 -8.09
CA GLU A 45 -10.63 2.77 -7.32
C GLU A 45 -10.42 2.33 -5.88
N LEU A 46 -10.79 3.20 -4.94
CA LEU A 46 -10.47 3.04 -3.53
C LEU A 46 -11.02 1.75 -2.93
N TYR A 47 -12.26 1.41 -3.20
CA TYR A 47 -12.86 0.23 -2.59
C TYR A 47 -12.26 -1.05 -3.12
N ALA A 48 -11.96 -1.09 -4.41
CA ALA A 48 -11.31 -2.26 -5.00
C ALA A 48 -9.91 -2.44 -4.44
N ALA A 49 -9.17 -1.34 -4.28
CA ALA A 49 -7.83 -1.39 -3.72
C ALA A 49 -7.87 -1.89 -2.28
N ARG A 50 -8.81 -1.38 -1.47
CA ARG A 50 -8.92 -1.80 -0.08
C ARG A 50 -9.27 -3.27 0.04
N LYS A 51 -10.21 -3.73 -0.79
CA LYS A 51 -10.63 -5.13 -0.76
C LYS A 51 -9.48 -6.04 -1.13
N ALA A 52 -8.74 -5.71 -2.18
CA ALA A 52 -7.60 -6.50 -2.61
C ALA A 52 -6.51 -6.53 -1.55
N LEU A 53 -6.23 -5.38 -0.95
CA LEU A 53 -5.19 -5.28 0.05
C LEU A 53 -5.54 -6.10 1.28
N ARG A 54 -6.78 -6.02 1.75
CA ARG A 54 -7.22 -6.79 2.91
C ARG A 54 -7.16 -8.29 2.64
N LYS A 55 -7.49 -8.68 1.43
CA LYS A 55 -7.48 -10.09 1.07
C LYS A 55 -6.08 -10.67 1.18
N VAL A 56 -5.06 -9.93 0.83
CA VAL A 56 -3.71 -10.47 0.77
C VAL A 56 -2.89 -10.29 2.03
N VAL A 57 -3.20 -9.33 2.90
CA VAL A 57 -2.40 -9.11 4.10
C VAL A 57 -3.15 -9.09 5.42
N GLN A 58 -4.44 -8.76 5.43
CA GLN A 58 -5.17 -8.64 6.69
C GLN A 58 -5.18 -9.95 7.45
N TRP A 59 -4.89 -9.88 8.75
CA TRP A 59 -4.89 -11.01 9.67
C TRP A 59 -3.78 -12.03 9.44
N ARG A 60 -2.81 -11.73 8.58
CA ARG A 60 -1.72 -12.66 8.34
C ARG A 60 -0.63 -12.51 9.39
N THR A 61 0.06 -13.60 9.68
CA THR A 61 1.28 -13.57 10.48
C THR A 61 2.40 -13.33 9.50
N ILE A 62 2.93 -12.11 9.48
CA ILE A 62 3.84 -11.71 8.43
C ILE A 62 4.71 -10.56 8.90
N TYR A 63 5.96 -10.53 8.47
CA TYR A 63 6.84 -9.39 8.72
C TYR A 63 6.42 -8.23 7.81
N MET A 64 6.67 -7.00 8.26
CA MET A 64 6.30 -5.82 7.48
C MET A 64 6.98 -5.79 6.13
N GLU A 65 8.22 -6.25 6.05
CA GLU A 65 8.98 -6.32 4.79
C GLU A 65 8.30 -7.25 3.81
N ASP A 66 7.83 -8.40 4.31
CA ASP A 66 7.16 -9.37 3.45
C ASP A 66 5.77 -8.85 3.06
N ALA A 67 5.12 -8.13 3.95
CA ALA A 67 3.83 -7.50 3.61
C ALA A 67 4.01 -6.52 2.46
N ALA A 68 5.08 -5.71 2.48
CA ALA A 68 5.36 -4.79 1.40
C ALA A 68 5.59 -5.52 0.08
N MET A 69 6.30 -6.65 0.12
CA MET A 69 6.55 -7.44 -1.09
C MET A 69 5.26 -8.06 -1.65
N VAL A 70 4.41 -8.57 -0.78
CA VAL A 70 3.13 -9.14 -1.21
C VAL A 70 2.26 -8.05 -1.85
N LEU A 71 2.27 -6.85 -1.26
CA LEU A 71 1.51 -5.73 -1.80
C LEU A 71 2.06 -5.27 -3.14
N ALA A 72 3.39 -5.35 -3.34
CA ALA A 72 3.97 -5.01 -4.62
C ALA A 72 3.54 -5.97 -5.71
N GLU A 73 3.35 -7.23 -5.36
CA GLU A 73 2.84 -8.22 -6.31
C GLU A 73 1.37 -7.99 -6.63
N GLU A 74 0.60 -7.58 -5.63
CA GLU A 74 -0.83 -7.33 -5.84
C GLU A 74 -1.07 -6.02 -6.59
N PHE A 75 -0.20 -5.02 -6.39
CA PHE A 75 -0.34 -3.70 -6.99
C PHE A 75 0.91 -3.34 -7.79
N PRO A 76 1.15 -4.02 -8.92
CA PRO A 76 2.39 -3.80 -9.67
C PRO A 76 2.53 -2.40 -10.24
N SER A 77 1.42 -1.67 -10.37
CA SER A 77 1.50 -0.31 -10.87
C SER A 77 1.76 0.73 -9.79
N ALA A 78 1.80 0.33 -8.52
CA ALA A 78 2.10 1.28 -7.46
C ALA A 78 3.54 1.76 -7.59
N SER A 79 3.74 3.08 -7.54
CA SER A 79 5.08 3.62 -7.65
C SER A 79 5.84 3.51 -6.34
N GLU A 80 5.13 3.51 -5.24
CA GLU A 80 5.75 3.37 -3.94
C GLU A 80 4.76 2.76 -2.97
N ILE A 81 5.23 1.89 -2.11
CA ILE A 81 4.42 1.25 -1.09
C ILE A 81 5.11 1.49 0.25
N ARG A 82 4.40 2.05 1.20
CA ARG A 82 4.93 2.28 2.54
C ARG A 82 4.09 1.51 3.53
N VAL A 83 4.74 0.75 4.40
CA VAL A 83 4.08 0.02 5.49
C VAL A 83 4.62 0.61 6.79
N LYS A 84 3.75 1.17 7.60
CA LYS A 84 4.14 1.88 8.81
C LYS A 84 3.52 1.23 10.03
N LEU A 85 4.31 1.07 11.09
CA LEU A 85 3.79 0.55 12.34
C LEU A 85 3.11 1.69 13.10
N ALA A 86 1.90 1.45 13.59
CA ALA A 86 1.08 2.53 14.13
C ALA A 86 1.67 3.22 15.34
N PHE A 87 2.25 2.47 16.24
CA PHE A 87 2.69 3.03 17.51
C PHE A 87 4.19 3.11 17.67
N ASN A 88 4.94 2.82 16.62
CA ASN A 88 6.39 2.92 16.64
C ASN A 88 6.85 3.57 15.36
N ARG A 89 8.07 4.09 15.37
CA ARG A 89 8.57 4.77 14.19
C ARG A 89 9.26 3.79 13.27
N HIS A 90 8.56 2.84 12.80
CA HIS A 90 9.11 1.84 11.89
C HIS A 90 8.34 1.90 10.58
N THR A 91 9.05 2.14 9.50
CA THR A 91 8.45 2.23 8.18
C THR A 91 9.28 1.42 7.19
N VAL A 92 8.60 0.62 6.40
CA VAL A 92 9.23 -0.09 5.29
C VAL A 92 8.74 0.58 4.01
N THR A 93 9.65 1.00 3.16
CA THR A 93 9.31 1.65 1.90
C THR A 93 9.84 0.81 0.76
N LEU A 94 8.96 0.47 -0.18
CA LEU A 94 9.35 -0.26 -1.37
C LEU A 94 9.02 0.62 -2.57
N LYS A 95 10.02 0.97 -3.35
CA LYS A 95 9.83 1.82 -4.51
C LYS A 95 9.86 0.99 -5.78
N ALA A 96 9.09 1.43 -6.75
CA ALA A 96 9.09 0.75 -8.03
C ALA A 96 10.47 0.84 -8.66
N ASN A 97 10.84 -0.27 -9.28
CA ASN A 97 12.12 -0.33 -9.88
C ASN A 97 11.96 0.11 -11.30
N LYS A 98 12.32 1.30 -11.60
CA LYS A 98 12.17 1.84 -12.93
C LYS A 98 13.48 2.29 -13.48
#